data_29da099e84fb629a8480bfaa4a13012e
#
_entry.id   29da099e84fb629a8480bfaa4a13012e
#
_cell.length_a   1.000
_cell.length_b   1.000
_cell.length_c   1.000
_cell.angle_alpha   90.00
_cell.angle_beta   90.00
_cell.angle_gamma   90.00
#
_symmetry.space_group_name_H-M   'P 1'
#
loop_
_entity.id
_entity.type
_entity.pdbx_description
1 polymer ?
#
loop_
_entity_poly.entity_id
_entity_poly.type
_entity_poly.pdbx_seq_one_letter_code
_entity_poly.pdbx_strand_id
1 'polypeptide(L)'
;MCLLVLFRQSSYTCSVKKTQTASIHTALIKEGKKKMHNFQYYTPTKVVFGKDTEKQTGSLVKEQGGKKVLIHYGGGSVIRSGLLDRVKASLAAEHMDFVELGGAVPNPRLGLVYEGIELCKKEGVDFILAVGGGSAIDSAKAIGYGAVNEGDVWDFYDYKRQPSHCLPIGVVLTIAATGSEMSDSSVITKEDGWIKRGYSNDLSRPRFAVMNPDLTKTLPDYQTACGCTDILMHTMERYFTNGGNMEITDSMAEALMRTVIKNAKILAEDPLNYDARAEILWAGSLSHNGLTGCGNAGGDFASHALEHEIGGLFDVAHGAGLAAIWGSWARYVYKNCLPRFHRFAVNVMGIEDLGAPDDTALKGICAMEDFYRAIHMPTSLQELGI
;
A
#
# COMPACT_ATOMS: atom_id res chain seq x y z
N MET A 1 -3.55 12.02 26.50
CA MET A 1 -4.90 12.46 26.88
C MET A 1 -5.25 13.77 26.13
N CYS A 2 -5.15 13.77 24.79
CA CYS A 2 -5.40 14.96 23.95
C CYS A 2 -6.01 14.65 22.56
N LEU A 3 -6.55 13.44 22.32
CA LEU A 3 -7.07 13.02 21.00
C LEU A 3 -8.61 12.80 20.99
N LEU A 4 -9.32 13.06 22.05
CA LEU A 4 -10.73 12.67 22.23
C LEU A 4 -11.77 13.79 21.98
N VAL A 5 -11.39 14.95 21.42
CA VAL A 5 -12.30 16.11 21.32
C VAL A 5 -12.79 16.42 19.90
N LEU A 6 -12.35 15.73 18.85
CA LEU A 6 -12.64 16.16 17.46
C LEU A 6 -13.71 15.35 16.68
N PHE A 7 -14.41 14.40 17.27
CA PHE A 7 -15.45 13.66 16.54
C PHE A 7 -16.86 13.91 17.11
N ARG A 8 -17.40 15.12 16.91
CA ARG A 8 -18.85 15.28 16.87
C ARG A 8 -19.34 15.14 15.43
N GLN A 9 -20.09 14.10 15.20
CA GLN A 9 -20.82 13.86 13.95
C GLN A 9 -21.69 15.05 13.58
N SER A 10 -21.50 15.59 12.38
CA SER A 10 -22.46 16.42 11.70
C SER A 10 -22.98 15.63 10.50
N SER A 11 -24.21 15.13 10.62
CA SER A 11 -24.95 14.57 9.50
C SER A 11 -25.31 15.73 8.55
N TYR A 12 -24.49 15.97 7.54
CA TYR A 12 -24.80 16.91 6.48
C TYR A 12 -25.53 16.18 5.34
N THR A 13 -26.84 16.33 5.30
CA THR A 13 -27.60 16.14 4.07
C THR A 13 -27.20 17.24 3.07
N CYS A 14 -26.86 16.83 1.85
CA CYS A 14 -26.43 17.71 0.76
C CYS A 14 -27.56 18.65 0.34
N SER A 15 -27.68 19.83 0.99
CA SER A 15 -28.58 20.91 0.60
C SER A 15 -27.77 22.20 0.43
N VAL A 16 -27.45 22.54 -0.82
CA VAL A 16 -26.70 23.75 -1.18
C VAL A 16 -27.63 24.92 -1.34
N LYS A 17 -27.51 25.97 -0.49
CA LYS A 17 -28.11 27.28 -0.70
C LYS A 17 -27.25 28.13 -1.64
N LYS A 18 -27.87 28.59 -2.75
CA LYS A 18 -27.27 29.55 -3.69
C LYS A 18 -27.16 30.94 -3.04
N THR A 19 -25.94 31.52 -2.96
CA THR A 19 -25.77 32.99 -3.13
C THR A 19 -24.29 33.37 -3.30
N GLN A 20 -24.09 34.30 -4.25
CA GLN A 20 -22.93 35.18 -4.51
C GLN A 20 -21.75 34.64 -5.31
N THR A 21 -21.93 34.82 -6.63
CA THR A 21 -20.87 34.87 -7.65
C THR A 21 -20.32 36.29 -7.76
N ALA A 22 -19.01 36.44 -7.65
CA ALA A 22 -18.10 37.30 -8.42
C ALA A 22 -16.90 37.71 -7.54
N SER A 23 -15.72 37.31 -7.91
CA SER A 23 -14.37 37.87 -7.63
C SER A 23 -13.25 36.86 -7.34
N ILE A 24 -13.46 35.55 -7.44
CA ILE A 24 -12.43 34.55 -7.12
C ILE A 24 -11.54 34.23 -8.36
N HIS A 25 -12.01 34.52 -9.57
CA HIS A 25 -11.25 34.23 -10.80
C HIS A 25 -9.93 35.00 -10.94
N THR A 26 -9.76 36.11 -10.23
CA THR A 26 -8.56 36.96 -10.31
C THR A 26 -7.51 36.68 -9.23
N ALA A 27 -7.86 35.95 -8.17
CA ALA A 27 -6.94 35.59 -7.07
C ALA A 27 -6.09 34.34 -7.36
N LEU A 28 -6.58 33.44 -8.21
CA LEU A 28 -5.90 32.20 -8.59
C LEU A 28 -4.71 32.39 -9.56
N ILE A 29 -4.53 33.61 -10.12
CA ILE A 29 -3.51 33.87 -11.14
C ILE A 29 -2.20 34.46 -10.56
N LYS A 30 -2.11 34.73 -9.25
CA LYS A 30 -0.93 35.35 -8.61
C LYS A 30 -0.09 34.47 -7.71
N GLU A 31 -0.35 33.19 -7.57
CA GLU A 31 0.65 32.27 -7.03
C GLU A 31 1.69 32.00 -8.12
N GLY A 32 2.92 32.45 -7.89
CA GLY A 32 4.04 32.18 -8.81
C GLY A 32 4.09 30.69 -9.13
N LYS A 33 4.22 30.34 -10.43
CA LYS A 33 4.25 28.94 -10.91
C LYS A 33 5.18 28.13 -10.03
N LYS A 34 4.63 27.30 -9.15
CA LYS A 34 5.40 26.35 -8.34
C LYS A 34 6.14 25.44 -9.31
N LYS A 35 7.47 25.38 -9.19
CA LYS A 35 8.30 24.52 -10.04
C LYS A 35 8.22 23.08 -9.54
N MET A 36 8.37 22.12 -10.46
CA MET A 36 8.60 20.72 -10.09
C MET A 36 9.79 20.63 -9.14
N HIS A 37 9.65 19.88 -8.06
CA HIS A 37 10.75 19.60 -7.13
C HIS A 37 11.73 18.61 -7.75
N ASN A 38 13.01 18.71 -7.36
CA ASN A 38 13.99 17.70 -7.71
C ASN A 38 13.61 16.37 -7.05
N PHE A 39 13.80 15.27 -7.77
CA PHE A 39 13.51 13.94 -7.25
C PHE A 39 14.53 12.92 -7.77
N GLN A 40 14.62 11.80 -7.05
CA GLN A 40 15.24 10.56 -7.53
C GLN A 40 14.14 9.52 -7.66
N TYR A 41 14.22 8.71 -8.70
CA TYR A 41 13.34 7.57 -8.90
C TYR A 41 14.18 6.30 -9.05
N TYR A 42 14.01 5.37 -8.12
CA TYR A 42 14.75 4.12 -8.08
C TYR A 42 13.81 2.96 -7.78
N THR A 43 13.67 2.05 -8.73
CA THR A 43 12.80 0.87 -8.62
C THR A 43 13.45 -0.32 -9.31
N PRO A 44 14.43 -0.97 -8.64
CA PRO A 44 15.27 -2.00 -9.23
C PRO A 44 14.57 -3.36 -9.35
N THR A 45 13.38 -3.53 -8.79
CA THR A 45 12.68 -4.81 -8.73
C THR A 45 12.33 -5.33 -10.12
N LYS A 46 12.80 -6.53 -10.47
CA LYS A 46 12.40 -7.24 -11.70
C LYS A 46 11.00 -7.81 -11.51
N VAL A 47 10.04 -7.35 -12.29
CA VAL A 47 8.66 -7.87 -12.27
C VAL A 47 8.52 -9.00 -13.29
N VAL A 48 7.99 -10.15 -12.84
CA VAL A 48 7.63 -11.29 -13.68
C VAL A 48 6.13 -11.51 -13.57
N PHE A 49 5.39 -11.02 -14.56
CA PHE A 49 3.94 -10.91 -14.52
C PHE A 49 3.25 -11.89 -15.47
N GLY A 50 2.18 -12.53 -15.01
CA GLY A 50 1.34 -13.38 -15.83
C GLY A 50 1.09 -14.75 -15.23
N LYS A 51 0.34 -15.58 -15.97
CA LYS A 51 -0.05 -16.93 -15.53
C LYS A 51 1.17 -17.82 -15.33
N ASP A 52 1.12 -18.66 -14.29
CA ASP A 52 2.12 -19.69 -13.98
C ASP A 52 3.53 -19.13 -13.69
N THR A 53 3.69 -17.82 -13.50
CA THR A 53 5.02 -17.21 -13.27
C THR A 53 5.67 -17.66 -11.99
N GLU A 54 4.90 -18.15 -10.99
CA GLU A 54 5.45 -18.74 -9.77
C GLU A 54 6.34 -19.96 -10.02
N LYS A 55 6.20 -20.63 -11.15
CA LYS A 55 7.06 -21.75 -11.55
C LYS A 55 8.49 -21.32 -11.88
N GLN A 56 8.73 -20.01 -12.10
CA GLN A 56 10.05 -19.45 -12.41
C GLN A 56 10.81 -19.03 -11.13
N THR A 57 10.22 -19.19 -9.95
CA THR A 57 10.77 -18.66 -8.68
C THR A 57 12.18 -19.17 -8.41
N GLY A 58 12.46 -20.47 -8.61
CA GLY A 58 13.78 -21.07 -8.40
C GLY A 58 14.84 -20.45 -9.32
N SER A 59 14.56 -20.30 -10.62
CA SER A 59 15.50 -19.69 -11.55
C SER A 59 15.76 -18.21 -11.24
N LEU A 60 14.76 -17.48 -10.74
CA LEU A 60 14.90 -16.09 -10.31
C LEU A 60 15.78 -15.96 -9.06
N VAL A 61 15.63 -16.86 -8.06
CA VAL A 61 16.50 -16.90 -6.89
C VAL A 61 17.95 -17.21 -7.31
N LYS A 62 18.14 -18.17 -8.21
CA LYS A 62 19.46 -18.53 -8.76
C LYS A 62 20.14 -17.36 -9.49
N GLU A 63 19.37 -16.62 -10.28
CA GLU A 63 19.86 -15.41 -10.96
C GLU A 63 20.38 -14.36 -9.95
N GLN A 64 19.83 -14.32 -8.76
CA GLN A 64 20.28 -13.43 -7.66
C GLN A 64 21.38 -14.03 -6.79
N GLY A 65 21.85 -15.24 -7.09
CA GLY A 65 22.94 -15.90 -6.38
C GLY A 65 22.55 -16.60 -5.08
N GLY A 66 21.23 -16.73 -4.79
CA GLY A 66 20.74 -17.44 -3.61
C GLY A 66 21.05 -18.94 -3.65
N LYS A 67 21.42 -19.50 -2.51
CA LYS A 67 21.76 -20.93 -2.31
C LYS A 67 20.95 -21.57 -1.19
N LYS A 68 20.77 -20.85 -0.08
CA LYS A 68 19.98 -21.28 1.08
C LYS A 68 18.87 -20.30 1.32
N VAL A 69 17.63 -20.70 1.09
CA VAL A 69 16.44 -19.83 1.06
C VAL A 69 15.62 -19.96 2.32
N LEU A 70 15.25 -18.84 2.94
CA LEU A 70 14.11 -18.81 3.87
C LEU A 70 12.83 -18.58 3.05
N ILE A 71 11.93 -19.55 3.00
CA ILE A 71 10.57 -19.34 2.49
C ILE A 71 9.73 -18.79 3.64
N HIS A 72 9.40 -17.50 3.59
CA HIS A 72 8.56 -16.84 4.59
C HIS A 72 7.16 -16.58 4.05
N TYR A 73 6.12 -17.01 4.77
CA TYR A 73 4.75 -16.94 4.28
C TYR A 73 3.74 -16.66 5.38
N GLY A 74 2.51 -16.29 4.99
CA GLY A 74 1.40 -16.01 5.89
C GLY A 74 0.79 -17.25 6.50
N GLY A 75 -0.52 -17.21 6.71
CA GLY A 75 -1.31 -18.34 7.22
C GLY A 75 -1.51 -19.45 6.18
N GLY A 76 -2.49 -20.31 6.42
CA GLY A 76 -2.69 -21.52 5.63
C GLY A 76 -3.15 -21.38 4.17
N SER A 77 -3.38 -20.16 3.63
CA SER A 77 -3.90 -19.98 2.26
C SER A 77 -2.92 -20.48 1.20
N VAL A 78 -1.63 -20.17 1.33
CA VAL A 78 -0.58 -20.60 0.39
C VAL A 78 -0.36 -22.11 0.42
N ILE A 79 -0.63 -22.75 1.57
CA ILE A 79 -0.60 -24.21 1.73
C ILE A 79 -1.82 -24.82 1.06
N ARG A 80 -3.03 -24.35 1.42
CA ARG A 80 -4.30 -24.90 0.89
C ARG A 80 -4.43 -24.77 -0.62
N SER A 81 -3.87 -23.72 -1.22
CA SER A 81 -3.88 -23.51 -2.67
C SER A 81 -2.80 -24.31 -3.42
N GLY A 82 -1.93 -25.05 -2.70
CA GLY A 82 -0.78 -25.73 -3.27
C GLY A 82 0.30 -24.80 -3.81
N LEU A 83 0.22 -23.49 -3.56
CA LEU A 83 1.23 -22.54 -4.03
C LEU A 83 2.60 -22.81 -3.38
N LEU A 84 2.60 -23.10 -2.07
CA LEU A 84 3.84 -23.38 -1.35
C LEU A 84 4.57 -24.58 -1.95
N ASP A 85 3.86 -25.65 -2.33
CA ASP A 85 4.44 -26.84 -2.96
C ASP A 85 5.00 -26.51 -4.36
N ARG A 86 4.30 -25.69 -5.15
CA ARG A 86 4.82 -25.23 -6.46
C ARG A 86 6.11 -24.42 -6.31
N VAL A 87 6.17 -23.54 -5.31
CA VAL A 87 7.38 -22.74 -5.01
C VAL A 87 8.53 -23.65 -4.57
N LYS A 88 8.28 -24.60 -3.65
CA LYS A 88 9.29 -25.58 -3.22
C LYS A 88 9.81 -26.43 -4.38
N ALA A 89 8.91 -26.91 -5.23
CA ALA A 89 9.28 -27.67 -6.42
C ALA A 89 10.15 -26.86 -7.39
N SER A 90 9.84 -25.57 -7.55
CA SER A 90 10.64 -24.65 -8.37
C SER A 90 12.06 -24.44 -7.81
N LEU A 91 12.20 -24.29 -6.49
CA LEU A 91 13.50 -24.18 -5.82
C LEU A 91 14.30 -25.49 -5.91
N ALA A 92 13.66 -26.63 -5.66
CA ALA A 92 14.26 -27.94 -5.73
C ALA A 92 14.79 -28.27 -7.16
N ALA A 93 14.07 -27.85 -8.20
CA ALA A 93 14.49 -28.01 -9.59
C ALA A 93 15.83 -27.29 -9.90
N GLU A 94 16.15 -26.24 -9.16
CA GLU A 94 17.42 -25.49 -9.24
C GLU A 94 18.42 -25.91 -8.17
N HIS A 95 18.19 -27.05 -7.48
CA HIS A 95 19.04 -27.61 -6.43
C HIS A 95 19.30 -26.67 -5.25
N MET A 96 18.30 -25.86 -4.85
CA MET A 96 18.40 -24.94 -3.73
C MET A 96 17.92 -25.57 -2.45
N ASP A 97 18.67 -25.39 -1.39
CA ASP A 97 18.24 -25.71 -0.03
C ASP A 97 17.30 -24.62 0.49
N PHE A 98 16.32 -25.02 1.28
CA PHE A 98 15.41 -24.07 1.91
C PHE A 98 14.99 -24.48 3.31
N VAL A 99 14.61 -23.50 4.10
CA VAL A 99 13.91 -23.63 5.38
C VAL A 99 12.63 -22.80 5.33
N GLU A 100 11.68 -23.07 6.19
CA GLU A 100 10.36 -22.47 6.16
C GLU A 100 10.04 -21.75 7.47
N LEU A 101 9.41 -20.58 7.36
CA LEU A 101 8.80 -19.87 8.47
C LEU A 101 7.43 -19.33 8.02
N GLY A 102 6.37 -19.99 8.45
CA GLY A 102 4.98 -19.52 8.26
C GLY A 102 4.51 -18.65 9.40
N GLY A 103 3.27 -18.16 9.31
CA GLY A 103 2.59 -17.51 10.42
C GLY A 103 2.57 -15.97 10.35
N ALA A 104 2.99 -15.35 9.26
CA ALA A 104 2.76 -13.91 9.10
C ALA A 104 1.26 -13.61 9.06
N VAL A 105 0.83 -12.73 9.95
CA VAL A 105 -0.57 -12.27 10.09
C VAL A 105 -0.71 -10.82 9.63
N PRO A 106 -1.93 -10.33 9.36
CA PRO A 106 -2.16 -8.89 9.18
C PRO A 106 -1.58 -8.10 10.37
N ASN A 107 -1.05 -6.88 10.10
CA ASN A 107 -0.26 -6.12 11.07
C ASN A 107 0.93 -6.95 11.60
N PRO A 108 1.94 -7.27 10.78
CA PRO A 108 2.93 -8.30 11.08
C PRO A 108 3.68 -8.04 12.39
N ARG A 109 3.87 -9.11 13.16
CA ARG A 109 4.35 -9.07 14.54
C ARG A 109 5.88 -9.13 14.63
N LEU A 110 6.44 -8.35 15.54
CA LEU A 110 7.88 -8.31 15.79
C LEU A 110 8.41 -9.65 16.35
N GLY A 111 7.62 -10.36 17.15
CA GLY A 111 7.99 -11.68 17.66
C GLY A 111 8.36 -12.66 16.56
N LEU A 112 7.53 -12.76 15.50
CA LEU A 112 7.81 -13.61 14.34
C LEU A 112 9.05 -13.16 13.55
N VAL A 113 9.33 -11.85 13.53
CA VAL A 113 10.56 -11.31 12.92
C VAL A 113 11.79 -11.80 13.66
N TYR A 114 11.79 -11.80 14.99
CA TYR A 114 12.89 -12.34 15.79
C TYR A 114 13.11 -13.82 15.54
N GLU A 115 12.04 -14.62 15.48
CA GLU A 115 12.14 -16.05 15.11
C GLU A 115 12.82 -16.24 13.74
N GLY A 116 12.42 -15.42 12.76
CA GLY A 116 13.01 -15.46 11.41
C GLY A 116 14.49 -15.07 11.39
N ILE A 117 14.89 -14.07 12.17
CA ILE A 117 16.28 -13.64 12.31
C ILE A 117 17.15 -14.78 12.88
N GLU A 118 16.70 -15.41 13.96
CA GLU A 118 17.40 -16.53 14.58
C GLU A 118 17.49 -17.74 13.64
N LEU A 119 16.41 -18.04 12.92
CA LEU A 119 16.39 -19.11 11.93
C LEU A 119 17.38 -18.84 10.79
N CYS A 120 17.41 -17.62 10.24
CA CYS A 120 18.36 -17.22 9.20
C CYS A 120 19.82 -17.39 9.66
N LYS A 121 20.14 -16.93 10.87
CA LYS A 121 21.50 -17.04 11.44
C LYS A 121 21.91 -18.50 11.67
N LYS A 122 21.00 -19.29 12.27
CA LYS A 122 21.25 -20.71 12.57
C LYS A 122 21.49 -21.54 11.32
N GLU A 123 20.69 -21.34 10.28
CA GLU A 123 20.70 -22.15 9.06
C GLU A 123 21.61 -21.62 7.96
N GLY A 124 22.21 -20.43 8.15
CA GLY A 124 23.08 -19.80 7.15
C GLY A 124 22.31 -19.36 5.89
N VAL A 125 21.10 -18.83 6.08
CA VAL A 125 20.26 -18.31 4.99
C VAL A 125 20.93 -17.14 4.29
N ASP A 126 20.96 -17.16 2.96
CA ASP A 126 21.54 -16.09 2.12
C ASP A 126 20.51 -15.39 1.23
N PHE A 127 19.26 -15.87 1.22
CA PHE A 127 18.16 -15.30 0.44
C PHE A 127 16.81 -15.48 1.16
N ILE A 128 15.94 -14.48 1.14
CA ILE A 128 14.59 -14.60 1.69
C ILE A 128 13.57 -14.54 0.55
N LEU A 129 12.66 -15.51 0.51
CA LEU A 129 11.55 -15.57 -0.42
C LEU A 129 10.24 -15.37 0.34
N ALA A 130 9.63 -14.20 0.18
CA ALA A 130 8.30 -13.92 0.72
C ALA A 130 7.21 -14.48 -0.20
N VAL A 131 6.36 -15.37 0.31
CA VAL A 131 5.22 -15.94 -0.41
C VAL A 131 3.93 -15.48 0.26
N GLY A 132 3.33 -14.39 -0.23
CA GLY A 132 2.17 -13.80 0.45
C GLY A 132 1.86 -12.38 -0.01
N GLY A 133 1.20 -11.64 0.85
CA GLY A 133 0.92 -10.21 0.71
C GLY A 133 1.88 -9.35 1.54
N GLY A 134 1.51 -8.08 1.73
CA GLY A 134 2.31 -7.09 2.44
C GLY A 134 2.89 -7.56 3.76
N SER A 135 2.08 -8.22 4.60
CA SER A 135 2.55 -8.69 5.92
C SER A 135 3.73 -9.68 5.84
N ALA A 136 3.68 -10.62 4.90
CA ALA A 136 4.78 -11.57 4.69
C ALA A 136 6.01 -10.86 4.10
N ILE A 137 5.81 -9.89 3.20
CA ILE A 137 6.90 -9.13 2.58
C ILE A 137 7.55 -8.21 3.61
N ASP A 138 6.77 -7.49 4.41
CA ASP A 138 7.27 -6.57 5.44
C ASP A 138 8.04 -7.32 6.53
N SER A 139 7.53 -8.48 6.99
CA SER A 139 8.27 -9.36 7.90
C SER A 139 9.57 -9.84 7.27
N ALA A 140 9.56 -10.25 5.99
CA ALA A 140 10.75 -10.68 5.26
C ALA A 140 11.82 -9.57 5.19
N LYS A 141 11.40 -8.32 4.96
CA LYS A 141 12.30 -7.15 4.98
C LYS A 141 12.92 -6.94 6.35
N ALA A 142 12.11 -7.00 7.41
CA ALA A 142 12.58 -6.87 8.78
C ALA A 142 13.56 -8.01 9.16
N ILE A 143 13.23 -9.26 8.80
CA ILE A 143 14.12 -10.42 8.97
C ILE A 143 15.43 -10.18 8.20
N GLY A 144 15.34 -9.72 6.95
CA GLY A 144 16.50 -9.44 6.11
C GLY A 144 17.46 -8.41 6.71
N TYR A 145 16.92 -7.37 7.36
CA TYR A 145 17.74 -6.43 8.12
C TYR A 145 18.40 -7.09 9.34
N GLY A 146 17.59 -7.75 10.20
CA GLY A 146 18.05 -8.27 11.49
C GLY A 146 19.04 -9.45 11.36
N ALA A 147 18.96 -10.21 10.27
CA ALA A 147 19.85 -11.36 10.05
C ALA A 147 21.31 -10.98 9.81
N VAL A 148 21.58 -9.78 9.25
CA VAL A 148 22.92 -9.33 8.81
C VAL A 148 23.41 -8.04 9.47
N ASN A 149 22.68 -7.54 10.47
CA ASN A 149 23.12 -6.41 11.29
C ASN A 149 23.10 -6.80 12.77
N GLU A 150 24.05 -6.24 13.54
CA GLU A 150 24.09 -6.42 14.98
C GLU A 150 22.98 -5.64 15.69
N GLY A 151 22.61 -6.06 16.91
CA GLY A 151 21.65 -5.40 17.79
C GLY A 151 20.18 -5.65 17.43
N ASP A 152 19.28 -4.92 18.05
CA ASP A 152 17.84 -5.10 17.87
C ASP A 152 17.34 -4.51 16.54
N VAL A 153 16.61 -5.30 15.77
CA VAL A 153 15.98 -4.85 14.50
C VAL A 153 14.95 -3.76 14.73
N TRP A 154 14.28 -3.73 15.88
CA TRP A 154 13.32 -2.68 16.23
C TRP A 154 13.95 -1.28 16.29
N ASP A 155 15.25 -1.18 16.57
CA ASP A 155 15.96 0.09 16.57
C ASP A 155 15.93 0.80 15.22
N PHE A 156 15.77 0.07 14.12
CA PHE A 156 15.57 0.66 12.79
C PHE A 156 14.18 1.33 12.70
N TYR A 157 13.14 0.67 13.21
CA TYR A 157 11.76 1.17 13.25
C TYR A 157 11.57 2.31 14.26
N ASP A 158 12.42 2.36 15.29
CA ASP A 158 12.50 3.48 16.24
C ASP A 158 13.40 4.63 15.74
N TYR A 159 13.97 4.51 14.53
CA TYR A 159 14.90 5.49 13.94
C TYR A 159 16.14 5.77 14.80
N LYS A 160 16.53 4.87 15.69
CA LYS A 160 17.73 4.99 16.54
C LYS A 160 19.01 4.72 15.78
N ARG A 161 18.95 3.93 14.71
CA ARG A 161 20.07 3.58 13.85
C ARG A 161 19.58 3.18 12.45
N GLN A 162 20.53 2.99 11.52
CA GLN A 162 20.23 2.54 10.15
C GLN A 162 20.93 1.21 9.87
N PRO A 163 20.33 0.30 9.06
CA PRO A 163 20.96 -0.92 8.63
C PRO A 163 22.07 -0.62 7.61
N SER A 164 23.16 -1.35 7.67
CA SER A 164 24.23 -1.30 6.67
C SER A 164 24.01 -2.29 5.52
N HIS A 165 23.28 -3.37 5.77
CA HIS A 165 23.01 -4.46 4.83
C HIS A 165 21.58 -4.99 5.00
N CYS A 166 21.12 -5.74 4.02
CA CYS A 166 19.88 -6.52 4.06
C CYS A 166 20.09 -7.79 3.24
N LEU A 167 19.58 -8.93 3.71
CA LEU A 167 19.54 -10.12 2.85
C LEU A 167 18.71 -9.82 1.60
N PRO A 168 19.09 -10.34 0.42
CA PRO A 168 18.28 -10.17 -0.78
C PRO A 168 16.92 -10.83 -0.62
N ILE A 169 15.88 -10.17 -1.13
CA ILE A 169 14.48 -10.58 -0.99
C ILE A 169 13.88 -10.80 -2.37
N GLY A 170 13.17 -11.91 -2.56
CA GLY A 170 12.28 -12.17 -3.67
C GLY A 170 10.83 -12.28 -3.18
N VAL A 171 9.88 -12.02 -4.05
CA VAL A 171 8.45 -12.05 -3.71
C VAL A 171 7.67 -12.92 -4.68
N VAL A 172 6.77 -13.76 -4.15
CA VAL A 172 5.64 -14.35 -4.87
C VAL A 172 4.37 -13.74 -4.29
N LEU A 173 3.78 -12.80 -5.02
CA LEU A 173 2.68 -11.97 -4.54
C LEU A 173 1.33 -12.69 -4.64
N THR A 174 0.53 -12.63 -3.57
CA THR A 174 -0.79 -13.27 -3.51
C THR A 174 -1.94 -12.31 -3.24
N ILE A 175 -1.65 -11.05 -2.97
CA ILE A 175 -2.65 -9.98 -2.76
C ILE A 175 -2.09 -8.64 -3.24
N ALA A 176 -2.88 -7.92 -4.01
CA ALA A 176 -2.62 -6.53 -4.38
C ALA A 176 -3.11 -5.60 -3.26
N ALA A 177 -2.23 -4.86 -2.63
CA ALA A 177 -2.54 -3.88 -1.57
C ALA A 177 -1.36 -2.91 -1.39
N THR A 178 -0.46 -3.24 -0.46
CA THR A 178 0.61 -2.38 0.06
C THR A 178 1.67 -1.95 -0.97
N GLY A 179 1.80 -2.63 -2.11
CA GLY A 179 2.91 -2.39 -3.06
C GLY A 179 4.30 -2.72 -2.49
N SER A 180 4.36 -3.49 -1.38
CA SER A 180 5.61 -3.80 -0.69
C SER A 180 6.59 -4.59 -1.57
N GLU A 181 6.10 -5.32 -2.58
CA GLU A 181 6.90 -6.06 -3.55
C GLU A 181 7.80 -5.18 -4.44
N MET A 182 7.51 -3.87 -4.54
CA MET A 182 8.33 -2.92 -5.29
C MET A 182 8.76 -1.69 -4.45
N SER A 183 8.38 -1.61 -3.17
CA SER A 183 8.71 -0.48 -2.30
C SER A 183 9.94 -0.75 -1.43
N ASP A 184 10.48 0.31 -0.86
CA ASP A 184 11.53 0.32 0.17
C ASP A 184 10.97 0.27 1.59
N SER A 185 9.64 0.30 1.73
CA SER A 185 8.95 0.41 3.01
C SER A 185 8.58 -0.96 3.57
N SER A 186 8.60 -1.06 4.89
CA SER A 186 8.01 -2.16 5.67
C SER A 186 7.40 -1.64 6.95
N VAL A 187 6.31 -2.27 7.40
CA VAL A 187 5.60 -1.89 8.62
C VAL A 187 5.53 -3.09 9.56
N ILE A 188 5.97 -2.92 10.81
CA ILE A 188 5.99 -3.98 11.83
C ILE A 188 5.24 -3.50 13.07
N THR A 189 4.52 -4.41 13.71
CA THR A 189 3.83 -4.17 14.97
C THR A 189 4.60 -4.83 16.12
N LYS A 190 5.04 -4.01 17.06
CA LYS A 190 5.60 -4.47 18.33
C LYS A 190 4.45 -4.77 19.28
N GLU A 191 4.34 -6.03 19.74
CA GLU A 191 3.24 -6.48 20.60
C GLU A 191 3.28 -5.81 21.98
N ASP A 192 4.48 -5.53 22.48
CA ASP A 192 4.65 -4.73 23.71
C ASP A 192 4.26 -3.27 23.43
N GLY A 193 3.09 -2.89 23.92
CA GLY A 193 2.46 -1.59 23.71
C GLY A 193 1.68 -1.43 22.41
N TRP A 194 1.56 -2.47 21.59
CA TRP A 194 0.82 -2.47 20.30
C TRP A 194 1.23 -1.31 19.39
N ILE A 195 2.54 -1.12 19.26
CA ILE A 195 3.12 -0.01 18.49
C ILE A 195 3.35 -0.47 17.04
N LYS A 196 2.63 0.12 16.09
CA LYS A 196 2.77 -0.14 14.64
C LYS A 196 3.61 0.96 14.01
N ARG A 197 4.76 0.61 13.41
CA ARG A 197 5.69 1.57 12.81
C ARG A 197 6.21 1.12 11.47
N GLY A 198 6.38 2.10 10.58
CA GLY A 198 7.02 1.93 9.28
C GLY A 198 8.51 2.30 9.32
N TYR A 199 9.28 1.64 8.47
CA TYR A 199 10.67 1.97 8.17
C TYR A 199 10.93 1.82 6.67
N SER A 200 11.65 2.77 6.07
CA SER A 200 11.95 2.78 4.64
C SER A 200 13.45 2.85 4.38
N ASN A 201 13.95 1.92 3.56
CA ASN A 201 15.34 1.92 3.11
C ASN A 201 15.50 1.09 1.83
N ASP A 202 16.17 1.62 0.83
CA ASP A 202 16.38 0.97 -0.48
C ASP A 202 17.04 -0.40 -0.43
N LEU A 203 17.77 -0.72 0.65
CA LEU A 203 18.41 -2.04 0.86
C LEU A 203 17.40 -3.19 0.86
N SER A 204 16.15 -2.94 1.30
CA SER A 204 15.10 -3.95 1.39
C SER A 204 14.22 -4.07 0.14
N ARG A 205 14.44 -3.24 -0.89
CA ARG A 205 13.67 -3.39 -2.14
C ARG A 205 13.83 -4.80 -2.69
N PRO A 206 12.75 -5.53 -2.93
CA PRO A 206 12.84 -6.89 -3.47
C PRO A 206 13.59 -6.94 -4.80
N ARG A 207 14.37 -7.97 -4.99
CA ARG A 207 15.15 -8.22 -6.23
C ARG A 207 14.23 -8.57 -7.39
N PHE A 208 13.17 -9.33 -7.09
CA PHE A 208 12.14 -9.66 -8.05
C PHE A 208 10.77 -9.78 -7.36
N ALA A 209 9.72 -9.62 -8.15
CA ALA A 209 8.34 -9.87 -7.79
C ALA A 209 7.68 -10.74 -8.85
N VAL A 210 7.26 -11.94 -8.45
CA VAL A 210 6.42 -12.84 -9.26
C VAL A 210 4.97 -12.50 -9.01
N MET A 211 4.24 -12.16 -10.07
CA MET A 211 2.91 -11.58 -10.02
C MET A 211 1.97 -12.33 -10.97
N ASN A 212 1.38 -13.42 -10.47
CA ASN A 212 0.34 -14.17 -11.20
C ASN A 212 -1.05 -13.75 -10.70
N PRO A 213 -1.90 -13.09 -11.53
CA PRO A 213 -3.24 -12.67 -11.13
C PRO A 213 -4.13 -13.82 -10.62
N ASP A 214 -3.94 -15.05 -11.12
CA ASP A 214 -4.70 -16.21 -10.67
C ASP A 214 -4.47 -16.54 -9.19
N LEU A 215 -3.31 -16.19 -8.61
CA LEU A 215 -3.02 -16.40 -7.19
C LEU A 215 -3.88 -15.52 -6.27
N THR A 216 -4.47 -14.45 -6.79
CA THR A 216 -5.32 -13.53 -6.04
C THR A 216 -6.81 -13.95 -6.02
N LYS A 217 -7.21 -14.92 -6.84
CA LYS A 217 -8.62 -15.34 -6.98
C LYS A 217 -9.21 -16.00 -5.74
N THR A 218 -8.36 -16.49 -4.83
CA THR A 218 -8.79 -17.13 -3.58
C THR A 218 -8.98 -16.17 -2.41
N LEU A 219 -8.74 -14.86 -2.65
CA LEU A 219 -8.92 -13.84 -1.63
C LEU A 219 -10.41 -13.63 -1.34
N PRO A 220 -10.81 -13.51 -0.07
CA PRO A 220 -12.13 -12.99 0.28
C PRO A 220 -12.37 -11.60 -0.33
N ASP A 221 -13.62 -11.32 -0.69
CA ASP A 221 -14.02 -10.04 -1.29
C ASP A 221 -13.63 -8.84 -0.43
N TYR A 222 -13.83 -8.97 0.89
CA TYR A 222 -13.41 -7.96 1.85
C TYR A 222 -11.91 -7.63 1.78
N GLN A 223 -11.04 -8.64 1.66
CA GLN A 223 -9.60 -8.41 1.54
C GLN A 223 -9.22 -7.79 0.19
N THR A 224 -9.92 -8.17 -0.88
CA THR A 224 -9.76 -7.55 -2.20
C THR A 224 -10.13 -6.06 -2.14
N ALA A 225 -11.24 -5.72 -1.51
CA ALA A 225 -11.70 -4.35 -1.33
C ALA A 225 -10.74 -3.53 -0.43
N CYS A 226 -10.25 -4.12 0.67
CA CYS A 226 -9.20 -3.51 1.50
C CYS A 226 -7.94 -3.22 0.69
N GLY A 227 -7.51 -4.15 -0.16
CA GLY A 227 -6.35 -3.96 -1.03
C GLY A 227 -6.55 -2.82 -2.03
N CYS A 228 -7.69 -2.76 -2.71
CA CYS A 228 -8.03 -1.66 -3.62
C CYS A 228 -8.03 -0.30 -2.91
N THR A 229 -8.55 -0.25 -1.69
CA THR A 229 -8.55 0.97 -0.86
C THR A 229 -7.13 1.42 -0.53
N ASP A 230 -6.26 0.50 -0.14
CA ASP A 230 -4.87 0.79 0.21
C ASP A 230 -4.07 1.31 -1.01
N ILE A 231 -4.25 0.69 -2.19
CA ILE A 231 -3.67 1.16 -3.46
C ILE A 231 -4.09 2.60 -3.77
N LEU A 232 -5.38 2.92 -3.62
CA LEU A 232 -5.89 4.27 -3.83
C LEU A 232 -5.31 5.24 -2.81
N MET A 233 -5.22 4.84 -1.54
CA MET A 233 -4.70 5.69 -0.48
C MET A 233 -3.23 6.05 -0.71
N HIS A 234 -2.37 5.09 -1.03
CA HIS A 234 -0.98 5.35 -1.37
C HIS A 234 -0.81 6.38 -2.51
N THR A 235 -1.71 6.32 -3.50
CA THR A 235 -1.70 7.27 -4.62
C THR A 235 -2.24 8.63 -4.19
N MET A 236 -3.36 8.67 -3.46
CA MET A 236 -4.01 9.91 -3.01
C MET A 236 -3.14 10.72 -2.05
N GLU A 237 -2.42 10.05 -1.13
CA GLU A 237 -1.56 10.74 -0.16
C GLU A 237 -0.33 11.39 -0.81
N ARG A 238 0.10 10.89 -1.97
CA ARG A 238 1.10 11.57 -2.81
C ARG A 238 0.49 12.63 -3.71
N TYR A 239 -0.78 12.48 -4.06
CA TYR A 239 -1.50 13.39 -4.96
C TYR A 239 -1.99 14.65 -4.26
N PHE A 240 -2.56 14.56 -3.04
CA PHE A 240 -3.09 15.71 -2.29
C PHE A 240 -2.00 16.51 -1.59
N THR A 241 -1.09 17.07 -2.37
CA THR A 241 0.00 17.91 -1.88
C THR A 241 -0.01 19.27 -2.56
N ASN A 242 0.55 20.28 -1.91
CA ASN A 242 0.79 21.61 -2.49
C ASN A 242 2.08 21.67 -3.33
N GLY A 243 2.45 20.55 -3.98
CA GLY A 243 3.64 20.43 -4.82
C GLY A 243 3.61 21.30 -6.07
N GLY A 244 4.71 21.26 -6.82
CA GLY A 244 4.90 22.04 -8.03
C GLY A 244 4.08 21.56 -9.23
N ASN A 245 4.50 21.97 -10.43
CA ASN A 245 3.92 21.48 -11.67
C ASN A 245 4.43 20.08 -11.98
N MET A 246 3.56 19.08 -11.90
CA MET A 246 3.86 17.66 -12.04
C MET A 246 2.90 16.99 -13.03
N GLU A 247 2.63 17.60 -14.16
CA GLU A 247 1.55 17.19 -15.06
C GLU A 247 1.60 15.71 -15.44
N ILE A 248 2.78 15.16 -15.75
CA ILE A 248 2.91 13.73 -16.11
C ILE A 248 2.67 12.82 -14.87
N THR A 249 3.21 13.19 -13.70
CA THR A 249 3.01 12.43 -12.45
C THR A 249 1.55 12.47 -12.04
N ASP A 250 0.92 13.63 -12.11
CA ASP A 250 -0.51 13.81 -11.81
C ASP A 250 -1.39 12.97 -12.74
N SER A 251 -1.11 13.02 -14.06
CA SER A 251 -1.88 12.27 -15.06
C SER A 251 -1.74 10.75 -14.86
N MET A 252 -0.55 10.26 -14.52
CA MET A 252 -0.34 8.85 -14.16
C MET A 252 -1.09 8.46 -12.88
N ALA A 253 -1.04 9.29 -11.85
CA ALA A 253 -1.76 9.06 -10.59
C ALA A 253 -3.29 9.03 -10.81
N GLU A 254 -3.82 9.97 -11.60
CA GLU A 254 -5.23 10.04 -11.96
C GLU A 254 -5.68 8.82 -12.78
N ALA A 255 -4.88 8.39 -13.75
CA ALA A 255 -5.15 7.19 -14.54
C ALA A 255 -5.15 5.93 -13.67
N LEU A 256 -4.17 5.80 -12.74
CA LEU A 256 -4.09 4.70 -11.79
C LEU A 256 -5.35 4.66 -10.91
N MET A 257 -5.73 5.78 -10.29
CA MET A 257 -6.93 5.86 -9.44
C MET A 257 -8.21 5.48 -10.20
N ARG A 258 -8.43 6.00 -11.42
CA ARG A 258 -9.58 5.61 -12.26
C ARG A 258 -9.59 4.13 -12.59
N THR A 259 -8.42 3.55 -12.90
CA THR A 259 -8.28 2.13 -13.20
C THR A 259 -8.64 1.27 -12.01
N VAL A 260 -8.16 1.63 -10.82
CA VAL A 260 -8.48 0.91 -9.57
C VAL A 260 -9.97 1.02 -9.23
N ILE A 261 -10.55 2.23 -9.28
CA ILE A 261 -11.99 2.44 -9.00
C ILE A 261 -12.86 1.60 -9.95
N LYS A 262 -12.54 1.57 -11.24
CA LYS A 262 -13.27 0.78 -12.23
C LYS A 262 -13.16 -0.73 -11.93
N ASN A 263 -11.94 -1.23 -11.76
CA ASN A 263 -11.72 -2.67 -11.62
C ASN A 263 -12.11 -3.20 -10.25
N ALA A 264 -12.04 -2.38 -9.18
CA ALA A 264 -12.57 -2.75 -7.87
C ALA A 264 -14.10 -2.99 -7.90
N LYS A 265 -14.86 -2.17 -8.64
CA LYS A 265 -16.30 -2.38 -8.85
C LYS A 265 -16.57 -3.68 -9.64
N ILE A 266 -15.77 -3.96 -10.67
CA ILE A 266 -15.88 -5.23 -11.41
C ILE A 266 -15.63 -6.42 -10.46
N LEU A 267 -14.61 -6.34 -9.61
CA LEU A 267 -14.28 -7.42 -8.67
C LEU A 267 -15.32 -7.60 -7.55
N ALA A 268 -16.05 -6.55 -7.20
CA ALA A 268 -17.17 -6.65 -6.26
C ALA A 268 -18.36 -7.46 -6.85
N GLU A 269 -18.54 -7.46 -8.18
CA GLU A 269 -19.59 -8.18 -8.90
C GLU A 269 -19.09 -9.54 -9.43
N ASP A 270 -17.86 -9.59 -9.95
CA ASP A 270 -17.20 -10.78 -10.50
C ASP A 270 -15.80 -10.97 -9.88
N PRO A 271 -15.72 -11.58 -8.69
CA PRO A 271 -14.46 -11.77 -7.97
C PRO A 271 -13.42 -12.62 -8.71
N LEU A 272 -13.80 -13.37 -9.73
CA LEU A 272 -12.90 -14.23 -10.49
C LEU A 272 -12.40 -13.61 -11.79
N ASN A 273 -12.78 -12.37 -12.10
CA ASN A 273 -12.37 -11.67 -13.30
C ASN A 273 -10.86 -11.49 -13.38
N TYR A 274 -10.24 -12.21 -14.32
CA TYR A 274 -8.78 -12.22 -14.44
C TYR A 274 -8.21 -10.86 -14.83
N ASP A 275 -8.84 -10.16 -15.77
CA ASP A 275 -8.33 -8.88 -16.28
C ASP A 275 -8.42 -7.79 -15.20
N ALA A 276 -9.52 -7.76 -14.45
CA ALA A 276 -9.66 -6.83 -13.33
C ALA A 276 -8.63 -7.13 -12.22
N ARG A 277 -8.37 -8.40 -11.88
CA ARG A 277 -7.32 -8.78 -10.93
C ARG A 277 -5.93 -8.41 -11.44
N ALA A 278 -5.67 -8.57 -12.73
CA ALA A 278 -4.41 -8.21 -13.34
C ALA A 278 -4.15 -6.69 -13.26
N GLU A 279 -5.15 -5.89 -13.57
CA GLU A 279 -5.08 -4.42 -13.46
C GLU A 279 -4.85 -3.96 -12.01
N ILE A 280 -5.60 -4.53 -11.05
CA ILE A 280 -5.42 -4.21 -9.63
C ILE A 280 -4.04 -4.64 -9.14
N LEU A 281 -3.56 -5.82 -9.54
CA LEU A 281 -2.26 -6.33 -9.13
C LEU A 281 -1.12 -5.41 -9.60
N TRP A 282 -1.17 -4.97 -10.86
CA TRP A 282 -0.17 -4.06 -11.41
C TRP A 282 -0.29 -2.65 -10.80
N ALA A 283 -1.50 -2.13 -10.64
CA ALA A 283 -1.74 -0.84 -10.01
C ALA A 283 -1.20 -0.79 -8.56
N GLY A 284 -1.30 -1.90 -7.82
CA GLY A 284 -0.76 -2.02 -6.46
C GLY A 284 0.73 -1.71 -6.42
N SER A 285 1.51 -2.34 -7.27
CA SER A 285 2.95 -2.08 -7.38
C SER A 285 3.28 -0.63 -7.74
N LEU A 286 2.56 -0.07 -8.72
CA LEU A 286 2.80 1.30 -9.19
C LEU A 286 2.38 2.37 -8.18
N SER A 287 1.41 2.09 -7.31
CA SER A 287 0.92 3.03 -6.30
C SER A 287 1.96 3.35 -5.24
N HIS A 288 2.87 2.41 -4.94
CA HIS A 288 3.83 2.54 -3.82
C HIS A 288 5.31 2.39 -4.19
N ASN A 289 5.66 2.28 -5.47
CA ASN A 289 7.05 2.21 -5.92
C ASN A 289 7.75 3.58 -6.05
N GLY A 290 7.09 4.66 -5.67
CA GLY A 290 7.59 6.04 -5.76
C GLY A 290 7.14 6.81 -7.00
N LEU A 291 6.60 6.15 -8.04
CA LEU A 291 6.26 6.77 -9.31
C LEU A 291 5.28 7.94 -9.16
N THR A 292 4.21 7.74 -8.39
CA THR A 292 3.13 8.72 -8.19
C THR A 292 3.52 9.89 -7.28
N GLY A 293 4.77 9.89 -6.76
CA GLY A 293 5.34 10.94 -5.92
C GLY A 293 6.45 11.75 -6.59
N CYS A 294 6.84 11.42 -7.83
CA CYS A 294 7.94 12.11 -8.52
C CYS A 294 7.65 13.59 -8.74
N GLY A 295 8.52 14.45 -8.24
CA GLY A 295 8.43 15.91 -8.41
C GLY A 295 7.48 16.64 -7.46
N ASN A 296 6.82 15.95 -6.51
CA ASN A 296 6.05 16.60 -5.46
C ASN A 296 6.93 16.99 -4.24
N ALA A 297 6.35 17.68 -3.27
CA ALA A 297 7.06 18.12 -2.04
C ALA A 297 7.18 17.04 -0.95
N GLY A 298 6.94 15.78 -1.29
CA GLY A 298 6.70 14.68 -0.36
C GLY A 298 5.21 14.38 -0.22
N GLY A 299 4.83 13.20 0.21
CA GLY A 299 3.43 12.84 0.45
C GLY A 299 2.92 13.38 1.80
N ASP A 300 1.61 13.55 1.91
CA ASP A 300 0.92 13.69 3.19
C ASP A 300 0.38 12.32 3.60
N PHE A 301 1.08 11.61 4.46
CA PHE A 301 0.70 10.29 4.95
C PHE A 301 -0.10 10.34 6.25
N ALA A 302 -0.89 11.38 6.48
CA ALA A 302 -1.68 11.55 7.69
C ALA A 302 -2.75 10.47 7.84
N SER A 303 -3.40 10.03 6.75
CA SER A 303 -4.38 8.94 6.81
C SER A 303 -3.73 7.63 7.24
N HIS A 304 -2.56 7.28 6.67
CA HIS A 304 -1.80 6.11 7.11
C HIS A 304 -1.33 6.23 8.57
N ALA A 305 -0.84 7.40 8.98
CA ALA A 305 -0.41 7.62 10.36
C ALA A 305 -1.56 7.44 11.36
N LEU A 306 -2.75 7.95 11.05
CA LEU A 306 -3.95 7.75 11.87
C LEU A 306 -4.39 6.28 11.87
N GLU A 307 -4.33 5.60 10.71
CA GLU A 307 -4.68 4.19 10.62
C GLU A 307 -3.70 3.29 11.38
N HIS A 308 -2.41 3.63 11.41
CA HIS A 308 -1.43 2.85 12.18
C HIS A 308 -1.79 2.82 13.68
N GLU A 309 -2.29 3.92 14.23
CA GLU A 309 -2.78 3.94 15.62
C GLU A 309 -4.06 3.12 15.80
N ILE A 310 -5.00 3.23 14.86
CA ILE A 310 -6.26 2.47 14.87
C ILE A 310 -5.97 0.97 14.68
N GLY A 311 -5.17 0.63 13.67
CA GLY A 311 -4.80 -0.75 13.38
C GLY A 311 -3.96 -1.39 14.49
N GLY A 312 -3.10 -0.61 15.19
CA GLY A 312 -2.36 -1.05 16.36
C GLY A 312 -3.26 -1.36 17.55
N LEU A 313 -4.20 -0.46 17.86
CA LEU A 313 -5.07 -0.57 19.04
C LEU A 313 -6.22 -1.57 18.88
N PHE A 314 -6.82 -1.66 17.69
CA PHE A 314 -8.05 -2.41 17.45
C PHE A 314 -7.86 -3.63 16.53
N ASP A 315 -6.65 -3.83 15.99
CA ASP A 315 -6.28 -4.93 15.07
C ASP A 315 -7.23 -5.06 13.86
N VAL A 316 -7.72 -3.94 13.34
CA VAL A 316 -8.60 -3.90 12.18
C VAL A 316 -7.81 -4.09 10.88
N ALA A 317 -8.50 -4.49 9.80
CA ALA A 317 -7.89 -4.58 8.48
C ALA A 317 -7.47 -3.20 7.98
N HIS A 318 -6.20 -3.06 7.56
CA HIS A 318 -5.56 -1.79 7.21
C HIS A 318 -6.37 -0.96 6.20
N GLY A 319 -6.76 -1.55 5.06
CA GLY A 319 -7.55 -0.83 4.05
C GLY A 319 -8.93 -0.39 4.54
N ALA A 320 -9.55 -1.15 5.44
CA ALA A 320 -10.83 -0.76 6.04
C ALA A 320 -10.67 0.40 7.02
N GLY A 321 -9.60 0.38 7.82
CA GLY A 321 -9.23 1.52 8.68
C GLY A 321 -9.00 2.80 7.88
N LEU A 322 -8.27 2.71 6.76
CA LEU A 322 -8.05 3.83 5.85
C LEU A 322 -9.35 4.38 5.27
N ALA A 323 -10.25 3.51 4.76
CA ALA A 323 -11.54 3.93 4.20
C ALA A 323 -12.39 4.65 5.26
N ALA A 324 -12.43 4.12 6.49
CA ALA A 324 -13.24 4.66 7.58
C ALA A 324 -12.88 6.09 7.98
N ILE A 325 -11.60 6.49 7.84
CA ILE A 325 -11.12 7.81 8.27
C ILE A 325 -10.99 8.81 7.13
N TRP A 326 -10.83 8.33 5.87
CA TRP A 326 -10.47 9.19 4.75
C TRP A 326 -11.44 10.34 4.52
N GLY A 327 -12.75 10.10 4.54
CA GLY A 327 -13.76 11.14 4.30
C GLY A 327 -13.69 12.28 5.31
N SER A 328 -13.46 11.97 6.57
CA SER A 328 -13.30 12.97 7.64
C SER A 328 -12.00 13.76 7.48
N TRP A 329 -10.89 13.08 7.19
CA TRP A 329 -9.61 13.72 6.89
C TRP A 329 -9.72 14.63 5.67
N ALA A 330 -10.30 14.15 4.57
CA ALA A 330 -10.45 14.91 3.34
C ALA A 330 -11.25 16.21 3.55
N ARG A 331 -12.36 16.14 4.28
CA ARG A 331 -13.16 17.35 4.62
C ARG A 331 -12.41 18.33 5.51
N TYR A 332 -11.52 17.83 6.36
CA TYR A 332 -10.73 18.69 7.23
C TYR A 332 -9.64 19.45 6.43
N VAL A 333 -8.99 18.80 5.46
CA VAL A 333 -7.82 19.36 4.76
C VAL A 333 -8.11 19.97 3.40
N TYR A 334 -9.24 19.70 2.75
CA TYR A 334 -9.46 20.02 1.32
C TYR A 334 -9.23 21.50 0.98
N LYS A 335 -9.54 22.42 1.89
CA LYS A 335 -9.31 23.86 1.69
C LYS A 335 -7.84 24.24 1.63
N ASN A 336 -6.97 23.46 2.28
CA ASN A 336 -5.52 23.70 2.28
C ASN A 336 -4.89 23.38 0.91
N CYS A 337 -5.50 22.48 0.14
CA CYS A 337 -5.07 22.13 -1.20
C CYS A 337 -6.26 22.03 -2.18
N LEU A 338 -7.17 22.99 -2.10
CA LEU A 338 -8.42 23.04 -2.88
C LEU A 338 -8.22 22.74 -4.38
N PRO A 339 -7.21 23.29 -5.09
CA PRO A 339 -7.01 22.98 -6.51
C PRO A 339 -6.78 21.48 -6.78
N ARG A 340 -6.17 20.75 -5.83
CA ARG A 340 -5.92 19.31 -5.95
C ARG A 340 -7.19 18.50 -5.73
N PHE A 341 -8.01 18.84 -4.73
CA PHE A 341 -9.31 18.21 -4.50
C PHE A 341 -10.30 18.51 -5.65
N HIS A 342 -10.30 19.75 -6.18
CA HIS A 342 -11.07 20.09 -7.37
C HIS A 342 -10.64 19.22 -8.58
N ARG A 343 -9.32 19.16 -8.87
CA ARG A 343 -8.76 18.34 -9.95
C ARG A 343 -9.09 16.86 -9.79
N PHE A 344 -9.00 16.34 -8.58
CA PHE A 344 -9.41 14.97 -8.25
C PHE A 344 -10.89 14.72 -8.55
N ALA A 345 -11.77 15.62 -8.12
CA ALA A 345 -13.19 15.51 -8.36
C ALA A 345 -13.51 15.43 -9.86
N VAL A 346 -12.89 16.29 -10.67
CA VAL A 346 -13.13 16.34 -12.12
C VAL A 346 -12.44 15.16 -12.84
N ASN A 347 -11.14 14.97 -12.63
CA ASN A 347 -10.33 14.05 -13.44
C ASN A 347 -10.41 12.60 -12.98
N VAL A 348 -10.70 12.34 -11.69
CA VAL A 348 -10.78 10.98 -11.15
C VAL A 348 -12.22 10.55 -10.95
N MET A 349 -13.03 11.39 -10.29
CA MET A 349 -14.40 11.03 -9.94
C MET A 349 -15.43 11.41 -11.02
N GLY A 350 -15.03 12.15 -12.06
CA GLY A 350 -15.89 12.54 -13.18
C GLY A 350 -16.96 13.56 -12.81
N ILE A 351 -16.73 14.36 -11.76
CA ILE A 351 -17.67 15.44 -11.35
C ILE A 351 -17.60 16.58 -12.35
N GLU A 352 -18.74 17.05 -12.82
CA GLU A 352 -18.83 18.20 -13.71
C GLU A 352 -18.35 19.47 -13.00
N ASP A 353 -17.47 20.21 -13.67
CA ASP A 353 -16.98 21.51 -13.17
C ASP A 353 -17.94 22.63 -13.56
N LEU A 354 -18.73 23.09 -12.60
CA LEU A 354 -19.69 24.19 -12.78
C LEU A 354 -19.12 25.55 -12.33
N GLY A 355 -17.81 25.67 -12.17
CA GLY A 355 -17.14 26.91 -11.77
C GLY A 355 -17.25 27.25 -10.27
N ALA A 356 -17.57 26.24 -9.44
CA ALA A 356 -17.63 26.34 -7.97
C ALA A 356 -16.62 25.35 -7.35
N PRO A 357 -15.33 25.71 -7.22
CA PRO A 357 -14.28 24.77 -6.84
C PRO A 357 -14.50 24.07 -5.49
N ASP A 358 -15.00 24.77 -4.48
CA ASP A 358 -15.33 24.20 -3.17
C ASP A 358 -16.43 23.13 -3.26
N ASP A 359 -17.52 23.43 -3.97
CA ASP A 359 -18.64 22.51 -4.16
C ASP A 359 -18.20 21.28 -4.99
N THR A 360 -17.41 21.50 -6.02
CA THR A 360 -16.86 20.44 -6.87
C THR A 360 -15.94 19.51 -6.05
N ALA A 361 -15.07 20.07 -5.24
CA ALA A 361 -14.19 19.30 -4.35
C ALA A 361 -14.98 18.46 -3.34
N LEU A 362 -15.99 19.04 -2.70
CA LEU A 362 -16.86 18.32 -1.75
C LEU A 362 -17.65 17.19 -2.42
N LYS A 363 -18.17 17.42 -3.64
CA LYS A 363 -18.82 16.36 -4.43
C LYS A 363 -17.84 15.22 -4.76
N GLY A 364 -16.57 15.53 -5.07
CA GLY A 364 -15.53 14.54 -5.28
C GLY A 364 -15.28 13.68 -4.03
N ILE A 365 -15.27 14.30 -2.85
CA ILE A 365 -15.15 13.59 -1.57
C ILE A 365 -16.35 12.66 -1.35
N CYS A 366 -17.57 13.16 -1.55
CA CYS A 366 -18.78 12.33 -1.43
C CYS A 366 -18.76 11.16 -2.41
N ALA A 367 -18.38 11.39 -3.67
CA ALA A 367 -18.30 10.34 -4.68
C ALA A 367 -17.27 9.25 -4.33
N MET A 368 -16.19 9.61 -3.65
CA MET A 368 -15.21 8.63 -3.16
C MET A 368 -15.76 7.81 -1.99
N GLU A 369 -16.50 8.41 -1.06
CA GLU A 369 -17.19 7.67 -0.01
C GLU A 369 -18.27 6.74 -0.59
N ASP A 370 -19.00 7.16 -1.62
CA ASP A 370 -19.97 6.31 -2.32
C ASP A 370 -19.26 5.13 -3.02
N PHE A 371 -18.07 5.37 -3.57
CA PHE A 371 -17.24 4.28 -4.10
C PHE A 371 -16.85 3.28 -2.99
N TYR A 372 -16.39 3.74 -1.82
CA TYR A 372 -16.07 2.85 -0.71
C TYR A 372 -17.27 2.00 -0.29
N ARG A 373 -18.45 2.59 -0.18
CA ARG A 373 -19.70 1.85 0.09
C ARG A 373 -20.02 0.83 -1.00
N ALA A 374 -19.78 1.18 -2.27
CA ALA A 374 -20.04 0.29 -3.41
C ALA A 374 -19.16 -0.96 -3.42
N ILE A 375 -18.00 -0.91 -2.78
CA ILE A 375 -17.10 -2.07 -2.57
C ILE A 375 -17.15 -2.62 -1.14
N HIS A 376 -18.21 -2.28 -0.39
CA HIS A 376 -18.46 -2.74 0.98
C HIS A 376 -17.40 -2.34 2.00
N MET A 377 -16.74 -1.20 1.81
CA MET A 377 -15.81 -0.64 2.79
C MET A 377 -16.50 0.35 3.73
N PRO A 378 -16.11 0.37 5.02
CA PRO A 378 -16.66 1.31 5.99
C PRO A 378 -16.22 2.75 5.66
N THR A 379 -17.09 3.73 5.93
CA THR A 379 -16.82 5.16 5.75
C THR A 379 -16.81 5.93 7.07
N SER A 380 -16.89 5.22 8.19
CA SER A 380 -16.78 5.77 9.54
C SER A 380 -16.20 4.75 10.52
N LEU A 381 -15.68 5.21 11.66
CA LEU A 381 -15.21 4.33 12.75
C LEU A 381 -16.35 3.46 13.30
N GLN A 382 -17.56 4.00 13.36
CA GLN A 382 -18.73 3.23 13.80
C GLN A 382 -19.03 2.05 12.85
N GLU A 383 -18.97 2.26 11.53
CA GLU A 383 -19.15 1.18 10.54
C GLU A 383 -17.99 0.19 10.58
N LEU A 384 -16.79 0.60 11.01
CA LEU A 384 -15.63 -0.26 11.23
C LEU A 384 -15.76 -1.09 12.53
N GLY A 385 -16.73 -0.78 13.40
CA GLY A 385 -16.97 -1.47 14.66
C GLY A 385 -16.23 -0.88 15.86
N ILE A 386 -15.77 0.36 15.73
CA ILE A 386 -15.06 1.11 16.79
C ILE A 386 -15.98 2.18 17.38
#